data_9d040c357eaf03fdb5f81f478e39c19e
#
_entry.id   9d040c357eaf03fdb5f81f478e39c19e
#
_cell.length_a   1.000
_cell.length_b   1.000
_cell.length_c   1.000
_cell.angle_alpha   90.00
_cell.angle_beta   90.00
_cell.angle_gamma   90.00
#
_symmetry.space_group_name_H-M   'P 1'
#
loop_
_entity.id
_entity.type
_entity.pdbx_description
1 polymer ?
#
loop_
_entity_poly.entity_id
_entity_poly.type
_entity_poly.pdbx_seq_one_letter_code
_entity_poly.pdbx_strand_id
1 'polypeptide(L)'
;MFNIIVNCHARRVKKLIAAMEARLRAHGAQYRFFYTQREGDAGKYAYSLSAAGGTEFIVVGGDGTLNEVVNGLSDPCVCTVGLVPAGT
;
A
#
# COMPACT_ATOMS: atom_id res chain seq x y z
N MET A 1 2.21 11.86 -3.88
CA MET A 1 1.65 10.66 -4.55
C MET A 1 1.52 9.52 -3.55
N PHE A 2 0.33 8.92 -3.51
CA PHE A 2 0.11 7.75 -2.66
C PHE A 2 0.55 6.48 -3.36
N ASN A 3 1.43 5.73 -2.69
CA ASN A 3 1.83 4.40 -3.15
C ASN A 3 0.96 3.40 -2.39
N ILE A 4 0.07 2.74 -3.10
CA ILE A 4 -0.94 1.86 -2.50
C ILE A 4 -0.55 0.42 -2.76
N ILE A 5 -0.16 -0.28 -1.70
CA ILE A 5 0.29 -1.68 -1.79
C ILE A 5 -0.88 -2.57 -1.39
N VAL A 6 -1.30 -3.43 -2.30
CA VAL A 6 -2.49 -4.24 -2.15
C VAL A 6 -2.13 -5.71 -2.05
N ASN A 7 -2.57 -6.36 -0.98
CA ASN A 7 -2.46 -7.81 -0.88
C ASN A 7 -3.49 -8.44 -1.81
N CYS A 8 -3.02 -9.15 -2.83
CA CYS A 8 -3.90 -9.75 -3.84
C CYS A 8 -4.80 -10.85 -3.29
N HIS A 9 -4.49 -11.38 -2.11
CA HIS A 9 -5.31 -12.39 -1.44
C HIS A 9 -6.35 -11.78 -0.50
N ALA A 10 -6.37 -10.45 -0.37
CA ALA A 10 -7.36 -9.78 0.48
C ALA A 10 -8.76 -9.95 -0.08
N ARG A 11 -9.74 -10.13 0.82
CA ARG A 11 -11.13 -10.28 0.42
C ARG A 11 -11.70 -8.95 -0.06
N ARG A 12 -12.57 -9.02 -1.07
CA ARG A 12 -13.31 -7.86 -1.58
C ARG A 12 -12.41 -6.72 -2.04
N VAL A 13 -11.20 -7.08 -2.42
CA VAL A 13 -10.20 -6.08 -2.78
C VAL A 13 -10.65 -5.22 -3.95
N LYS A 14 -11.37 -5.79 -4.91
CA LYS A 14 -11.85 -5.04 -6.08
C LYS A 14 -12.79 -3.92 -5.69
N LYS A 15 -13.72 -4.17 -4.77
CA LYS A 15 -14.65 -3.15 -4.29
C LYS A 15 -13.94 -2.06 -3.51
N LEU A 16 -13.01 -2.47 -2.66
CA LEU A 16 -12.20 -1.52 -1.88
C LEU A 16 -11.39 -0.61 -2.79
N ILE A 17 -10.75 -1.16 -3.79
CA ILE A 17 -9.94 -0.39 -4.72
C ILE A 17 -10.79 0.59 -5.51
N ALA A 18 -11.95 0.17 -5.99
CA ALA A 18 -12.86 1.05 -6.71
C ALA A 18 -13.31 2.21 -5.82
N ALA A 19 -13.65 1.94 -4.56
CA ALA A 19 -14.06 2.98 -3.61
C ALA A 19 -12.92 3.93 -3.28
N MET A 20 -11.72 3.41 -3.07
CA MET A 20 -10.53 4.21 -2.81
C MET A 20 -10.21 5.11 -3.99
N GLU A 21 -10.23 4.55 -5.18
CA GLU A 21 -9.94 5.29 -6.41
C GLU A 21 -10.90 6.44 -6.62
N ALA A 22 -12.20 6.20 -6.40
CA ALA A 22 -13.20 7.23 -6.52
C ALA A 22 -12.92 8.40 -5.55
N ARG A 23 -12.56 8.10 -4.31
CA ARG A 23 -12.24 9.12 -3.32
C ARG A 23 -10.97 9.89 -3.65
N LEU A 24 -9.94 9.17 -4.07
CA LEU A 24 -8.67 9.80 -4.42
C LEU A 24 -8.83 10.75 -5.60
N ARG A 25 -9.60 10.33 -6.61
CA ARG A 25 -9.91 11.20 -7.75
C ARG A 25 -10.71 12.41 -7.34
N ALA A 26 -11.70 12.24 -6.47
CA ALA A 26 -12.54 13.34 -6.01
C ALA A 26 -11.73 14.42 -5.29
N HIS A 27 -10.64 14.01 -4.62
CA HIS A 27 -9.76 14.94 -3.92
C HIS A 27 -8.56 15.40 -4.76
N GLY A 28 -8.49 15.00 -6.02
CA GLY A 28 -7.39 15.38 -6.89
C GLY A 28 -6.04 14.76 -6.50
N ALA A 29 -6.06 13.67 -5.75
CA ALA A 29 -4.84 13.03 -5.29
C ALA A 29 -4.19 12.20 -6.40
N GLN A 30 -2.87 12.19 -6.42
CA GLN A 30 -2.11 11.29 -7.28
C GLN A 30 -1.87 9.99 -6.56
N TYR A 31 -1.97 8.87 -7.26
CA TYR A 31 -1.84 7.55 -6.66
C TYR A 31 -1.38 6.51 -7.66
N ARG A 32 -0.81 5.43 -7.12
CA ARG A 32 -0.46 4.23 -7.87
C ARG A 32 -0.78 3.00 -7.04
N PHE A 33 -1.26 1.95 -7.71
CA PHE A 33 -1.54 0.68 -7.06
C PHE A 33 -0.46 -0.34 -7.41
N PHE A 34 -0.01 -1.08 -6.39
CA PHE A 34 0.98 -2.15 -6.53
C PHE A 34 0.40 -3.41 -5.89
N TYR A 35 0.28 -4.47 -6.67
CA TYR A 35 -0.35 -5.70 -6.23
C TYR A 35 0.69 -6.75 -5.90
N THR A 36 0.62 -7.33 -4.70
CA THR A 36 1.51 -8.41 -4.32
C THR A 36 1.01 -9.72 -4.91
N GLN A 37 1.91 -10.65 -5.15
CA GLN A 37 1.57 -11.97 -5.65
C GLN A 37 1.95 -13.06 -4.67
N ARG A 38 2.92 -12.80 -3.82
CA ARG A 38 3.41 -13.76 -2.82
C ARG A 38 3.93 -13.04 -1.59
N GLU A 39 4.17 -13.83 -0.55
CA GLU A 39 4.77 -13.32 0.68
C GLU A 39 6.12 -12.66 0.38
N GLY A 40 6.38 -11.53 1.02
CA GLY A 40 7.59 -10.76 0.81
C GLY A 40 7.48 -9.66 -0.22
N ASP A 41 6.53 -9.73 -1.14
CA ASP A 41 6.38 -8.73 -2.21
C ASP A 41 6.08 -7.34 -1.67
N ALA A 42 5.27 -7.25 -0.62
CA ALA A 42 4.91 -5.95 -0.05
C ALA A 42 6.14 -5.22 0.48
N GLY A 43 7.03 -5.95 1.13
CA GLY A 43 8.29 -5.38 1.62
C GLY A 43 9.20 -4.94 0.49
N LYS A 44 9.24 -5.68 -0.59
CA LYS A 44 10.05 -5.33 -1.76
C LYS A 44 9.53 -4.05 -2.42
N TYR A 45 8.22 -3.91 -2.58
CA TYR A 45 7.62 -2.69 -3.10
C TYR A 45 7.94 -1.51 -2.18
N ALA A 46 7.76 -1.70 -0.88
CA ALA A 46 8.03 -0.65 0.10
C ALA A 46 9.47 -0.16 0.01
N TYR A 47 10.42 -1.09 -0.09
CA TYR A 47 11.83 -0.74 -0.21
C TYR A 47 12.11 0.04 -1.50
N SER A 48 11.69 -0.50 -2.63
CA SER A 48 11.97 0.11 -3.93
C SER A 48 11.36 1.50 -4.05
N LEU A 49 10.10 1.64 -3.61
CA LEU A 49 9.39 2.91 -3.71
C LEU A 49 9.95 3.95 -2.74
N SER A 50 10.26 3.56 -1.51
CA SER A 50 10.80 4.49 -0.53
C SER A 50 12.23 4.89 -0.86
N ALA A 51 13.04 3.96 -1.36
CA ALA A 51 14.40 4.27 -1.80
C ALA A 51 14.41 5.26 -2.97
N ALA A 52 13.35 5.26 -3.78
CA ALA A 52 13.19 6.19 -4.90
C ALA A 52 12.56 7.53 -4.48
N GLY A 53 12.31 7.74 -3.20
CA GLY A 53 11.80 9.00 -2.67
C GLY A 53 10.32 8.99 -2.26
N GLY A 54 9.63 7.86 -2.37
CA GLY A 54 8.25 7.75 -1.94
C GLY A 54 8.13 7.88 -0.42
N THR A 55 7.16 8.64 0.06
CA THR A 55 6.97 8.90 1.49
C THR A 55 5.56 8.61 1.98
N GLU A 56 4.60 8.45 1.07
CA GLU A 56 3.20 8.24 1.44
C GLU A 56 2.75 6.86 0.95
N PHE A 57 2.38 6.01 1.89
CA PHE A 57 2.01 4.63 1.60
C PHE A 57 0.65 4.29 2.19
N ILE A 58 -0.14 3.56 1.45
CA ILE A 58 -1.39 2.98 1.94
C ILE A 58 -1.30 1.48 1.71
N VAL A 59 -1.59 0.71 2.75
CA VAL A 59 -1.58 -0.75 2.68
C VAL A 59 -3.01 -1.25 2.70
N VAL A 60 -3.38 -2.04 1.71
CA VAL A 60 -4.69 -2.71 1.67
C VAL A 60 -4.46 -4.17 1.97
N GLY A 61 -4.81 -4.58 3.17
CA GLY A 61 -4.57 -5.94 3.64
C GLY A 61 -4.71 -6.05 5.15
N GLY A 62 -4.01 -7.01 5.71
CA GLY A 62 -4.00 -7.23 7.15
C GLY A 62 -2.67 -6.84 7.79
N ASP A 63 -2.53 -7.22 9.06
CA ASP A 63 -1.34 -6.87 9.86
C ASP A 63 -0.05 -7.42 9.27
N GLY A 64 -0.09 -8.61 8.67
CA GLY A 64 1.08 -9.21 8.07
C GLY A 64 1.63 -8.39 6.91
N THR A 65 0.74 -7.91 6.04
CA THR A 65 1.14 -7.06 4.92
C THR A 65 1.67 -5.72 5.41
N LEU A 66 0.99 -5.12 6.39
CA LEU A 66 1.44 -3.88 7.01
C LEU A 66 2.84 -4.04 7.59
N ASN A 67 3.08 -5.13 8.29
CA ASN A 67 4.37 -5.41 8.89
C ASN A 67 5.48 -5.54 7.84
N GLU A 68 5.20 -6.22 6.73
CA GLU A 68 6.14 -6.31 5.61
C GLU A 68 6.50 -4.94 5.06
N VAL A 69 5.48 -4.08 4.87
CA VAL A 69 5.71 -2.73 4.34
C VAL A 69 6.59 -1.92 5.28
N VAL A 70 6.24 -1.89 6.56
CA VAL A 70 6.99 -1.09 7.55
C VAL A 70 8.44 -1.55 7.63
N ASN A 71 8.65 -2.87 7.64
CA ASN A 71 10.00 -3.42 7.71
C ASN A 71 10.79 -3.25 6.41
N GLY A 72 10.10 -3.04 5.29
CA GLY A 72 10.74 -2.84 4.00
C GLY A 72 11.15 -1.40 3.71
N LEU A 73 10.58 -0.43 4.41
CA LEU A 73 10.88 0.98 4.15
C LEU A 73 12.36 1.29 4.36
N SER A 74 12.96 1.99 3.41
CA SER A 74 14.39 2.33 3.48
C SER A 74 14.67 3.35 4.58
N ASP A 75 13.75 4.28 4.82
CA ASP A 75 13.82 5.23 5.92
C ASP A 75 12.42 5.46 6.48
N PRO A 76 12.03 4.67 7.50
CA PRO A 76 10.68 4.78 8.06
C PRO A 76 10.39 6.14 8.68
N CYS A 77 11.42 6.88 9.11
CA CYS A 77 11.21 8.15 9.80
C CYS A 77 10.57 9.22 8.92
N VAL A 78 10.74 9.12 7.60
CA VAL A 78 10.20 10.11 6.66
C VAL A 78 8.93 9.63 5.97
N CYS A 79 8.46 8.43 6.30
CA CYS A 79 7.31 7.82 5.64
C CYS A 79 6.06 7.88 6.50
N THR A 80 4.92 8.07 5.84
CA THR A 80 3.59 7.92 6.44
C THR A 80 2.95 6.68 5.86
N VAL A 81 2.42 5.82 6.73
CA VAL A 81 1.78 4.57 6.31
C VAL A 81 0.37 4.50 6.90
N GLY A 82 -0.61 4.36 6.02
CA GLY A 82 -2.00 4.13 6.43
C GLY A 82 -2.41 2.70 6.11
N LEU A 83 -3.34 2.17 6.88
CA LEU A 83 -3.87 0.82 6.67
C LEU A 83 -5.34 0.89 6.31
N VAL A 84 -5.70 0.24 5.22
CA VAL A 84 -7.09 -0.06 4.88
C VAL A 84 -7.28 -1.56 5.15
N PRO A 85 -7.96 -1.92 6.24
CA PRO A 85 -8.11 -3.33 6.58
C PRO A 85 -8.92 -4.06 5.52
N ALA A 86 -8.37 -5.16 5.03
CA ALA A 86 -9.05 -6.03 4.09
C ALA A 86 -8.86 -7.45 4.62
N GLY A 87 -9.90 -7.97 5.25
CA GLY A 87 -9.85 -9.28 5.85
C GLY A 87 -9.58 -10.39 4.84
N THR A 88 -8.99 -11.43 5.31
CA THR A 88 -8.74 -12.64 4.52
C THR A 88 -9.81 -13.68 4.76
#